data_2be0071cdc53d6df1c3548bc9f25ca9c
#
_entry.id   2be0071cdc53d6df1c3548bc9f25ca9c
#
_cell.length_a   1.000
_cell.length_b   1.000
_cell.length_c   1.000
_cell.angle_alpha   90.00
_cell.angle_beta   90.00
_cell.angle_gamma   90.00
#
_symmetry.space_group_name_H-M   'P 1'
#
loop_
_entity.id
_entity.type
_entity.pdbx_description
1 polymer ?
#
loop_
_entity_poly.entity_id
_entity_poly.type
_entity_poly.pdbx_seq_one_letter_code
_entity_poly.pdbx_strand_id
1 'polypeptide(L)'
;MLGVLLPCLLLGLQASGVSATKEPSAARSLVWGPGLQADVVLPARYFFIQAVDGAGTSFTSSPGENTYEVKITTPAEEFTRIWVQVLDRRDGSFLVRYRMYASYPSLTIEILLKGVHVAQSPYHLKGPVYHDGCSCPQPQTKVWLKHMRCPDSVPQIEQDLSYFPSVDPDHLAQEVPRRFGRRQSLCHYTIKDNQIYIKTHGEHVGFRIFMDAFLLSLSRKVKLPDVEFFVNLGDWPLEKRKPSEKLHPIFSWCGSSDTRDIVMPTYDLTESVLETMGRVSLDMMSVQVNTGPPWEEKNSTAFWRGRDSRKERLELVKLSRAHPDLIDAALTNFFFFEHDESLYGPVVKHVSFFDFFKYKYQINVDGTVAAYRLPYLLAGGGLVLKQDSEYYEHFYSQLHPWEHYIPIKRDLSDLLDTIRWAKENDHEARRIAEAGKQFARTHLMGDNIFCYYFKLFELSRTSFTM
;
A
#
# COMPACT_ATOMS: atom_id res chain seq x y z
N MET A 1 -66.40 38.19 -51.21
CA MET A 1 -66.47 36.88 -50.55
C MET A 1 -65.15 36.64 -49.82
N LEU A 2 -65.19 36.76 -48.53
CA LEU A 2 -63.99 36.61 -47.67
C LEU A 2 -63.72 35.16 -47.43
N GLY A 3 -62.51 34.71 -47.72
CA GLY A 3 -61.97 33.40 -47.32
C GLY A 3 -61.07 33.53 -46.06
N VAL A 4 -61.56 32.96 -44.99
CA VAL A 4 -60.79 32.90 -43.69
C VAL A 4 -59.84 31.75 -43.72
N LEU A 5 -58.52 32.02 -43.61
CA LEU A 5 -57.46 31.05 -43.39
C LEU A 5 -57.24 30.79 -41.85
N LEU A 6 -57.50 29.60 -41.41
CA LEU A 6 -57.14 29.14 -40.07
C LEU A 6 -55.64 28.75 -40.03
N PRO A 7 -54.85 29.15 -39.05
CA PRO A 7 -53.50 28.60 -38.85
C PRO A 7 -53.56 27.32 -38.03
N CYS A 8 -52.99 26.22 -38.54
CA CYS A 8 -52.69 24.99 -37.80
C CYS A 8 -51.60 25.26 -36.76
N LEU A 9 -51.94 25.17 -35.48
CA LEU A 9 -50.96 25.07 -34.38
C LEU A 9 -50.38 23.67 -34.37
N LEU A 10 -49.11 23.54 -34.74
CA LEU A 10 -48.30 22.39 -34.47
C LEU A 10 -47.84 22.44 -32.99
N LEU A 11 -48.47 21.65 -32.14
CA LEU A 11 -48.01 21.34 -30.79
C LEU A 11 -46.80 20.42 -30.91
N GLY A 12 -45.60 20.99 -30.77
CA GLY A 12 -44.36 20.25 -30.59
C GLY A 12 -44.38 19.54 -29.23
N LEU A 13 -44.58 18.25 -29.24
CA LEU A 13 -44.29 17.39 -28.08
C LEU A 13 -42.77 17.41 -27.85
N GLN A 14 -42.33 18.26 -26.91
CA GLN A 14 -40.97 18.09 -26.30
C GLN A 14 -41.03 16.82 -25.46
N ALA A 15 -40.46 15.75 -25.99
CA ALA A 15 -40.11 14.59 -25.23
C ALA A 15 -39.02 15.02 -24.21
N SER A 16 -39.44 15.30 -22.98
CA SER A 16 -38.54 15.40 -21.85
C SER A 16 -37.84 14.00 -21.73
N GLY A 17 -36.62 13.91 -22.27
CA GLY A 17 -35.78 12.78 -22.04
C GLY A 17 -35.47 12.69 -20.55
N VAL A 18 -36.21 11.87 -19.85
CA VAL A 18 -35.82 11.38 -18.52
C VAL A 18 -34.51 10.62 -18.75
N SER A 19 -33.40 11.22 -18.39
CA SER A 19 -32.13 10.54 -18.31
C SER A 19 -32.34 9.35 -17.40
N ALA A 20 -32.40 8.15 -17.98
CA ALA A 20 -32.51 6.93 -17.22
C ALA A 20 -31.32 6.91 -16.26
N THR A 21 -31.57 6.97 -14.96
CA THR A 21 -30.54 6.87 -13.94
C THR A 21 -29.78 5.56 -14.18
N LYS A 22 -28.47 5.70 -14.43
CA LYS A 22 -27.61 4.54 -14.66
C LYS A 22 -27.61 3.68 -13.39
N GLU A 23 -28.21 2.48 -13.45
CA GLU A 23 -28.28 1.56 -12.30
C GLU A 23 -27.33 0.39 -12.48
N PRO A 24 -26.68 -0.09 -11.38
CA PRO A 24 -25.88 -1.30 -11.43
C PRO A 24 -26.72 -2.53 -11.78
N SER A 25 -26.11 -3.46 -12.52
CA SER A 25 -26.68 -4.76 -12.87
C SER A 25 -26.05 -5.85 -12.01
N ALA A 26 -26.87 -6.62 -11.30
CA ALA A 26 -26.39 -7.74 -10.48
C ALA A 26 -25.64 -8.78 -11.32
N ALA A 27 -26.17 -9.13 -12.49
CA ALA A 27 -25.57 -10.13 -13.36
C ALA A 27 -24.27 -9.69 -14.07
N ARG A 28 -24.06 -8.37 -14.24
CA ARG A 28 -22.91 -7.83 -14.96
C ARG A 28 -21.83 -7.25 -14.06
N SER A 29 -22.15 -6.93 -12.81
CA SER A 29 -21.15 -6.48 -11.83
C SER A 29 -20.09 -7.54 -11.61
N LEU A 30 -18.84 -7.13 -11.44
CA LEU A 30 -17.69 -8.02 -11.33
C LEU A 30 -17.30 -8.18 -9.87
N VAL A 31 -16.88 -9.41 -9.49
CA VAL A 31 -16.41 -9.72 -8.13
C VAL A 31 -15.11 -10.51 -8.22
N TRP A 32 -14.07 -10.05 -7.51
CA TRP A 32 -12.76 -10.73 -7.47
C TRP A 32 -11.98 -10.40 -6.20
N GLY A 33 -11.04 -11.22 -5.83
CA GLY A 33 -10.09 -10.95 -4.75
C GLY A 33 -9.71 -12.19 -3.95
N PRO A 34 -8.63 -12.09 -3.16
CA PRO A 34 -8.09 -13.21 -2.39
C PRO A 34 -9.06 -13.74 -1.33
N GLY A 35 -9.91 -12.88 -0.77
CA GLY A 35 -10.90 -13.26 0.26
C GLY A 35 -12.00 -14.21 -0.22
N LEU A 36 -12.13 -14.48 -1.51
CA LEU A 36 -13.05 -15.44 -2.08
C LEU A 36 -12.49 -16.88 -2.14
N GLN A 37 -11.29 -17.10 -1.57
CA GLN A 37 -10.62 -18.41 -1.58
C GLN A 37 -10.41 -18.92 -0.16
N ALA A 38 -10.74 -20.20 0.09
CA ALA A 38 -10.61 -20.81 1.42
C ALA A 38 -9.16 -20.79 1.94
N ASP A 39 -8.21 -21.10 1.05
CA ASP A 39 -6.79 -21.32 1.38
C ASP A 39 -5.97 -20.04 1.52
N VAL A 40 -6.53 -18.87 1.17
CA VAL A 40 -5.87 -17.59 1.35
C VAL A 40 -6.16 -17.05 2.74
N VAL A 41 -5.22 -17.19 3.65
CA VAL A 41 -5.32 -16.70 5.02
C VAL A 41 -4.62 -15.36 5.14
N LEU A 42 -5.39 -14.30 5.42
CA LEU A 42 -4.90 -12.94 5.65
C LEU A 42 -5.45 -12.41 6.99
N PRO A 43 -4.78 -11.47 7.65
CA PRO A 43 -5.26 -10.85 8.90
C PRO A 43 -6.65 -10.24 8.77
N ALA A 44 -6.91 -9.53 7.67
CA ALA A 44 -8.24 -9.22 7.16
C ALA A 44 -8.32 -9.75 5.73
N ARG A 45 -9.28 -10.61 5.46
CA ARG A 45 -9.56 -11.10 4.11
C ARG A 45 -10.29 -10.01 3.33
N TYR A 46 -10.06 -9.90 2.03
CA TYR A 46 -10.71 -8.88 1.22
C TYR A 46 -10.97 -9.34 -0.21
N PHE A 47 -11.98 -8.71 -0.81
CA PHE A 47 -12.32 -8.83 -2.22
C PHE A 47 -12.96 -7.53 -2.72
N PHE A 48 -13.14 -7.42 -4.02
CA PHE A 48 -13.65 -6.23 -4.66
C PHE A 48 -14.93 -6.51 -5.42
N ILE A 49 -15.80 -5.50 -5.51
CA ILE A 49 -16.99 -5.48 -6.36
C ILE A 49 -16.87 -4.27 -7.27
N GLN A 50 -16.94 -4.45 -8.59
CA GLN A 50 -17.06 -3.36 -9.56
C GLN A 50 -18.51 -3.28 -10.03
N ALA A 51 -19.15 -2.14 -9.82
CA ALA A 51 -20.47 -1.87 -10.36
C ALA A 51 -20.39 -1.73 -11.89
N VAL A 52 -21.26 -2.48 -12.59
CA VAL A 52 -21.38 -2.47 -14.04
C VAL A 52 -22.85 -2.33 -14.38
N ASP A 53 -23.20 -1.51 -15.37
CA ASP A 53 -24.60 -1.30 -15.79
C ASP A 53 -25.15 -2.43 -16.69
N GLY A 54 -26.43 -2.34 -17.05
CA GLY A 54 -27.07 -3.30 -17.93
C GLY A 54 -26.49 -3.34 -19.36
N ALA A 55 -25.77 -2.31 -19.79
CA ALA A 55 -25.08 -2.26 -21.07
C ALA A 55 -23.66 -2.86 -21.01
N GLY A 56 -23.13 -3.18 -19.81
CA GLY A 56 -21.76 -3.71 -19.64
C GLY A 56 -20.71 -2.62 -19.40
N THR A 57 -21.12 -1.39 -19.11
CA THR A 57 -20.21 -0.28 -18.84
C THR A 57 -19.96 -0.17 -17.33
N SER A 58 -18.68 -0.16 -16.93
CA SER A 58 -18.30 0.04 -15.55
C SER A 58 -18.65 1.45 -15.05
N PHE A 59 -19.04 1.53 -13.80
CA PHE A 59 -19.19 2.80 -13.09
C PHE A 59 -17.80 3.37 -12.80
N THR A 60 -17.68 4.68 -12.91
CA THR A 60 -16.47 5.46 -12.57
C THR A 60 -16.71 6.41 -11.39
N SER A 61 -17.93 6.36 -10.83
CA SER A 61 -18.35 7.08 -9.63
C SER A 61 -19.25 6.18 -8.80
N SER A 62 -19.38 6.49 -7.52
CA SER A 62 -20.19 5.70 -6.60
C SER A 62 -21.67 5.64 -7.04
N PRO A 63 -22.28 4.45 -7.10
CA PRO A 63 -23.73 4.31 -7.24
C PRO A 63 -24.47 4.45 -5.89
N GLY A 64 -23.74 4.69 -4.78
CA GLY A 64 -24.25 4.82 -3.41
C GLY A 64 -23.58 3.83 -2.45
N GLU A 65 -23.30 4.28 -1.23
CA GLU A 65 -22.55 3.51 -0.23
C GLU A 65 -23.20 2.15 0.12
N ASN A 66 -24.52 2.08 0.13
CA ASN A 66 -25.30 0.88 0.49
C ASN A 66 -25.79 0.09 -0.74
N THR A 67 -25.10 0.18 -1.86
CA THR A 67 -25.51 -0.50 -3.11
C THR A 67 -25.46 -2.02 -2.97
N TYR A 68 -24.47 -2.57 -2.29
CA TYR A 68 -24.30 -4.01 -2.12
C TYR A 68 -24.45 -4.43 -0.66
N GLU A 69 -25.16 -5.52 -0.44
CA GLU A 69 -25.22 -6.23 0.84
C GLU A 69 -24.34 -7.46 0.78
N VAL A 70 -23.54 -7.72 1.82
CA VAL A 70 -22.68 -8.91 1.90
C VAL A 70 -22.98 -9.66 3.20
N LYS A 71 -23.31 -10.93 3.06
CA LYS A 71 -23.53 -11.87 4.17
C LYS A 71 -22.51 -13.00 4.09
N ILE A 72 -21.91 -13.34 5.24
CA ILE A 72 -20.99 -14.49 5.35
C ILE A 72 -21.53 -15.42 6.42
N THR A 73 -21.82 -16.65 6.02
CA THR A 73 -22.45 -17.67 6.88
C THR A 73 -21.69 -19.00 6.81
N THR A 74 -21.93 -19.89 7.78
CA THR A 74 -21.48 -21.27 7.76
C THR A 74 -22.66 -22.21 8.07
N PRO A 75 -22.73 -23.38 7.47
CA PRO A 75 -23.81 -24.33 7.75
C PRO A 75 -23.80 -24.90 9.18
N ALA A 76 -22.68 -24.79 9.89
CA ALA A 76 -22.47 -25.47 11.17
C ALA A 76 -22.89 -24.65 12.39
N GLU A 77 -23.15 -23.34 12.25
CA GLU A 77 -23.42 -22.46 13.40
C GLU A 77 -24.49 -21.42 13.07
N GLU A 78 -25.42 -21.19 14.01
CA GLU A 78 -26.41 -20.09 13.93
C GLU A 78 -25.75 -18.71 14.01
N PHE A 79 -24.60 -18.62 14.68
CA PHE A 79 -23.86 -17.36 14.89
C PHE A 79 -22.42 -17.48 14.47
N THR A 80 -22.02 -16.70 13.45
CA THR A 80 -20.63 -16.63 12.99
C THR A 80 -19.89 -15.47 13.65
N ARG A 81 -18.68 -15.71 14.16
CA ARG A 81 -17.78 -14.67 14.67
C ARG A 81 -16.96 -14.07 13.53
N ILE A 82 -17.67 -13.42 12.60
CA ILE A 82 -17.10 -12.79 11.42
C ILE A 82 -17.54 -11.33 11.39
N TRP A 83 -16.58 -10.43 11.31
CA TRP A 83 -16.84 -9.01 11.12
C TRP A 83 -16.67 -8.65 9.65
N VAL A 84 -17.69 -8.08 9.03
CA VAL A 84 -17.73 -7.72 7.61
C VAL A 84 -17.90 -6.21 7.48
N GLN A 85 -17.14 -5.59 6.55
CA GLN A 85 -17.32 -4.20 6.14
C GLN A 85 -17.37 -4.13 4.62
N VAL A 86 -18.38 -3.45 4.09
CA VAL A 86 -18.51 -3.10 2.67
C VAL A 86 -18.18 -1.62 2.55
N LEU A 87 -17.12 -1.29 1.84
CA LEU A 87 -16.51 0.03 1.80
C LEU A 87 -16.53 0.57 0.36
N ASP A 88 -17.22 1.68 0.15
CA ASP A 88 -17.30 2.36 -1.14
C ASP A 88 -15.98 3.10 -1.43
N ARG A 89 -15.33 2.79 -2.55
CA ARG A 89 -14.12 3.45 -3.02
C ARG A 89 -14.39 4.72 -3.85
N ARG A 90 -15.67 5.08 -4.01
CA ARG A 90 -16.19 6.26 -4.72
C ARG A 90 -15.84 6.33 -6.21
N ASP A 91 -15.28 5.29 -6.77
CA ASP A 91 -14.91 5.14 -8.17
C ASP A 91 -15.75 4.08 -8.92
N GLY A 92 -16.90 3.75 -8.35
CA GLY A 92 -17.78 2.69 -8.87
C GLY A 92 -17.40 1.30 -8.40
N SER A 93 -16.35 1.18 -7.61
CA SER A 93 -15.94 -0.08 -7.01
C SER A 93 -16.06 -0.06 -5.48
N PHE A 94 -16.20 -1.24 -4.90
CA PHE A 94 -16.28 -1.46 -3.46
C PHE A 94 -15.18 -2.40 -3.02
N LEU A 95 -14.61 -2.13 -1.84
CA LEU A 95 -13.72 -3.04 -1.13
C LEU A 95 -14.54 -3.68 -0.01
N VAL A 96 -14.65 -4.99 -0.07
CA VAL A 96 -15.23 -5.78 1.03
C VAL A 96 -14.08 -6.38 1.81
N ARG A 97 -14.01 -6.09 3.10
CA ARG A 97 -13.07 -6.74 4.01
C ARG A 97 -13.81 -7.46 5.13
N TYR A 98 -13.26 -8.59 5.53
CA TYR A 98 -13.82 -9.32 6.66
C TYR A 98 -12.74 -9.99 7.50
N ARG A 99 -13.00 -10.05 8.82
CA ARG A 99 -12.13 -10.69 9.78
C ARG A 99 -12.86 -11.82 10.47
N MET A 100 -12.20 -12.96 10.52
CA MET A 100 -12.68 -14.15 11.21
C MET A 100 -11.99 -14.25 12.58
N TYR A 101 -12.76 -14.60 13.61
CA TYR A 101 -12.28 -14.84 14.97
C TYR A 101 -12.31 -16.31 15.35
N ALA A 102 -12.74 -17.17 14.43
CA ALA A 102 -12.71 -18.62 14.52
C ALA A 102 -12.48 -19.21 13.13
N SER A 103 -12.01 -20.45 13.06
CA SER A 103 -11.94 -21.22 11.82
C SER A 103 -13.23 -22.00 11.60
N TYR A 104 -13.62 -22.16 10.34
CA TYR A 104 -14.89 -22.82 9.97
C TYR A 104 -14.64 -23.94 8.95
N PRO A 105 -15.46 -25.01 8.95
CA PRO A 105 -15.34 -26.10 7.98
C PRO A 105 -15.63 -25.65 6.55
N SER A 106 -16.47 -24.63 6.38
CA SER A 106 -16.79 -23.99 5.11
C SER A 106 -17.45 -22.64 5.35
N LEU A 107 -17.39 -21.74 4.36
CA LEU A 107 -18.11 -20.46 4.38
C LEU A 107 -18.92 -20.29 3.10
N THR A 108 -20.04 -19.61 3.23
CA THR A 108 -20.83 -19.10 2.10
C THR A 108 -20.83 -17.57 2.15
N ILE A 109 -20.39 -16.95 1.06
CA ILE A 109 -20.38 -15.50 0.88
C ILE A 109 -21.48 -15.13 -0.12
N GLU A 110 -22.53 -14.49 0.36
CA GLU A 110 -23.61 -13.95 -0.45
C GLU A 110 -23.36 -12.47 -0.70
N ILE A 111 -23.45 -12.06 -1.96
CA ILE A 111 -23.32 -10.67 -2.40
C ILE A 111 -24.62 -10.32 -3.12
N LEU A 112 -25.35 -9.36 -2.60
CA LEU A 112 -26.68 -9.02 -3.07
C LEU A 112 -26.75 -7.56 -3.53
N LEU A 113 -27.45 -7.32 -4.62
CA LEU A 113 -27.89 -6.03 -5.12
C LEU A 113 -29.41 -6.02 -5.11
N LYS A 114 -30.03 -5.19 -4.25
CA LYS A 114 -31.51 -5.16 -4.09
C LYS A 114 -32.13 -6.57 -3.93
N GLY A 115 -31.45 -7.45 -3.15
CA GLY A 115 -31.89 -8.82 -2.91
C GLY A 115 -31.58 -9.84 -4.01
N VAL A 116 -30.93 -9.45 -5.11
CA VAL A 116 -30.54 -10.32 -6.23
C VAL A 116 -29.05 -10.65 -6.15
N HIS A 117 -28.68 -11.93 -6.31
CA HIS A 117 -27.28 -12.35 -6.29
C HIS A 117 -26.46 -11.71 -7.39
N VAL A 118 -25.25 -11.22 -7.01
CA VAL A 118 -24.30 -10.52 -7.89
C VAL A 118 -23.28 -11.49 -8.45
N ALA A 119 -23.02 -11.40 -9.74
CA ALA A 119 -22.06 -12.24 -10.47
C ALA A 119 -22.30 -13.74 -10.21
N GLN A 120 -21.34 -14.42 -9.57
CA GLN A 120 -21.39 -15.85 -9.25
C GLN A 120 -21.84 -16.13 -7.80
N SER A 121 -22.33 -15.10 -7.08
CA SER A 121 -22.83 -15.29 -5.72
C SER A 121 -23.99 -16.31 -5.69
N PRO A 122 -24.06 -17.19 -4.67
CA PRO A 122 -23.18 -17.30 -3.51
C PRO A 122 -21.84 -17.99 -3.80
N TYR A 123 -20.75 -17.44 -3.21
CA TYR A 123 -19.42 -18.07 -3.28
C TYR A 123 -19.27 -19.07 -2.13
N HIS A 124 -18.99 -20.33 -2.45
CA HIS A 124 -18.81 -21.40 -1.48
C HIS A 124 -17.32 -21.69 -1.27
N LEU A 125 -16.78 -21.28 -0.13
CA LEU A 125 -15.42 -21.59 0.30
C LEU A 125 -15.45 -22.98 0.95
N LYS A 126 -15.03 -23.99 0.18
CA LYS A 126 -15.01 -25.40 0.60
C LYS A 126 -13.72 -25.75 1.34
N GLY A 127 -13.83 -26.66 2.31
CA GLY A 127 -12.72 -27.08 3.16
C GLY A 127 -12.51 -26.13 4.35
N PRO A 128 -11.56 -26.41 5.23
CA PRO A 128 -11.35 -25.58 6.41
C PRO A 128 -10.90 -24.17 6.01
N VAL A 129 -11.66 -23.18 6.45
CA VAL A 129 -11.34 -21.75 6.26
C VAL A 129 -10.75 -21.23 7.56
N TYR A 130 -9.44 -21.10 7.59
CA TYR A 130 -8.70 -20.74 8.80
C TYR A 130 -8.73 -19.25 9.08
N HIS A 131 -8.89 -18.87 10.36
CA HIS A 131 -8.70 -17.49 10.81
C HIS A 131 -7.19 -17.18 10.94
N ASP A 132 -6.82 -15.91 11.00
CA ASP A 132 -5.42 -15.47 11.04
C ASP A 132 -4.61 -15.99 12.24
N GLY A 133 -5.27 -16.15 13.39
CA GLY A 133 -4.65 -16.69 14.61
C GLY A 133 -4.46 -18.21 14.63
N CYS A 134 -4.96 -18.97 13.62
CA CYS A 134 -4.75 -20.39 13.52
C CYS A 134 -3.29 -20.72 13.21
N SER A 135 -2.67 -21.55 14.02
CA SER A 135 -1.35 -22.11 13.68
C SER A 135 -1.55 -23.36 12.80
N CYS A 136 -1.91 -23.11 11.54
CA CYS A 136 -2.31 -24.12 10.56
C CYS A 136 -1.50 -23.93 9.26
N PRO A 137 -0.14 -23.99 9.31
CA PRO A 137 0.69 -23.65 8.15
C PRO A 137 0.48 -24.66 7.01
N GLN A 138 0.29 -24.16 5.80
CA GLN A 138 0.29 -24.98 4.59
C GLN A 138 1.68 -25.60 4.40
N PRO A 139 1.82 -26.96 4.45
CA PRO A 139 3.13 -27.60 4.34
C PRO A 139 3.68 -27.59 2.91
N GLN A 140 2.80 -27.49 1.91
CA GLN A 140 3.17 -27.47 0.51
C GLN A 140 3.31 -26.01 0.02
N THR A 141 4.51 -25.47 0.09
CA THR A 141 4.80 -24.05 -0.23
C THR A 141 4.36 -23.66 -1.64
N LYS A 142 4.52 -24.54 -2.64
CA LYS A 142 4.05 -24.31 -4.02
C LYS A 142 2.52 -24.13 -4.11
N VAL A 143 1.77 -24.85 -3.28
CA VAL A 143 0.31 -24.72 -3.19
C VAL A 143 -0.04 -23.36 -2.63
N TRP A 144 0.62 -22.96 -1.54
CA TRP A 144 0.43 -21.65 -0.91
C TRP A 144 0.74 -20.50 -1.89
N LEU A 145 1.89 -20.53 -2.55
CA LEU A 145 2.31 -19.53 -3.56
C LEU A 145 1.26 -19.38 -4.67
N LYS A 146 0.74 -20.51 -5.17
CA LYS A 146 -0.30 -20.52 -6.21
C LYS A 146 -1.60 -19.88 -5.71
N HIS A 147 -2.08 -20.23 -4.52
CA HIS A 147 -3.31 -19.68 -3.95
C HIS A 147 -3.17 -18.17 -3.64
N MET A 148 -2.03 -17.75 -3.13
CA MET A 148 -1.70 -16.35 -2.91
C MET A 148 -1.45 -15.59 -4.21
N ARG A 149 -1.34 -16.27 -5.37
CA ARG A 149 -0.98 -15.68 -6.67
C ARG A 149 0.35 -14.93 -6.62
N CYS A 150 1.31 -15.48 -5.88
CA CYS A 150 2.63 -14.88 -5.79
C CYS A 150 3.31 -14.88 -7.15
N PRO A 151 4.05 -13.81 -7.51
CA PRO A 151 4.82 -13.77 -8.75
C PRO A 151 5.92 -14.84 -8.75
N ASP A 152 6.22 -15.39 -9.90
CA ASP A 152 7.31 -16.37 -10.03
C ASP A 152 8.68 -15.73 -9.77
N SER A 153 8.88 -14.49 -10.22
CA SER A 153 10.09 -13.69 -10.08
C SER A 153 9.80 -12.38 -9.35
N VAL A 154 10.74 -11.94 -8.52
CA VAL A 154 10.75 -10.64 -7.85
C VAL A 154 12.08 -9.95 -8.17
N PRO A 155 12.15 -9.12 -9.21
CA PRO A 155 13.41 -8.57 -9.73
C PRO A 155 14.26 -7.84 -8.68
N GLN A 156 13.63 -7.15 -7.72
CA GLN A 156 14.36 -6.47 -6.65
C GLN A 156 15.13 -7.47 -5.77
N ILE A 157 14.50 -8.59 -5.37
CA ILE A 157 15.15 -9.61 -4.55
C ILE A 157 16.29 -10.28 -5.33
N GLU A 158 16.04 -10.62 -6.60
CA GLU A 158 17.05 -11.27 -7.44
C GLU A 158 18.27 -10.37 -7.66
N GLN A 159 18.05 -9.08 -7.89
CA GLN A 159 19.09 -8.08 -8.01
C GLN A 159 19.91 -7.96 -6.72
N ASP A 160 19.24 -7.84 -5.58
CA ASP A 160 19.92 -7.68 -4.29
C ASP A 160 20.74 -8.92 -3.92
N LEU A 161 20.17 -10.12 -4.11
CA LEU A 161 20.86 -11.38 -3.85
C LEU A 161 22.01 -11.65 -4.82
N SER A 162 22.01 -11.08 -6.02
CA SER A 162 23.09 -11.25 -7.00
C SER A 162 24.46 -10.80 -6.48
N TYR A 163 24.49 -9.91 -5.48
CA TYR A 163 25.73 -9.49 -4.83
C TYR A 163 26.28 -10.52 -3.85
N PHE A 164 25.53 -11.59 -3.53
CA PHE A 164 25.82 -12.58 -2.51
C PHE A 164 25.71 -14.02 -3.08
N PRO A 165 26.54 -14.39 -4.06
CA PRO A 165 26.39 -15.69 -4.75
C PRO A 165 26.69 -16.89 -3.84
N SER A 166 27.41 -16.68 -2.75
CA SER A 166 27.72 -17.69 -1.74
C SER A 166 27.94 -17.01 -0.39
N VAL A 167 27.18 -17.43 0.60
CA VAL A 167 27.24 -16.91 1.97
C VAL A 167 27.61 -18.04 2.90
N ASP A 168 28.65 -17.82 3.70
CA ASP A 168 29.05 -18.68 4.80
C ASP A 168 28.30 -18.22 6.06
N PRO A 169 27.34 -19.01 6.59
CA PRO A 169 26.54 -18.60 7.74
C PRO A 169 27.35 -18.40 9.01
N ASP A 170 28.36 -19.26 9.27
CA ASP A 170 29.19 -19.16 10.47
C ASP A 170 30.04 -17.89 10.46
N HIS A 171 30.60 -17.56 9.30
CA HIS A 171 31.32 -16.30 9.11
C HIS A 171 30.35 -15.08 9.25
N LEU A 172 29.17 -15.15 8.67
CA LEU A 172 28.15 -14.09 8.76
C LEU A 172 27.73 -13.84 10.22
N ALA A 173 27.48 -14.92 10.98
CA ALA A 173 27.06 -14.86 12.38
C ALA A 173 28.11 -14.18 13.31
N GLN A 174 29.38 -14.18 12.91
CA GLN A 174 30.48 -13.56 13.64
C GLN A 174 30.72 -12.11 13.15
N GLU A 175 30.78 -11.91 11.84
CA GLU A 175 31.20 -10.64 11.25
C GLU A 175 30.16 -9.53 11.32
N VAL A 176 28.89 -9.84 11.07
CA VAL A 176 27.83 -8.82 11.10
C VAL A 176 27.68 -8.19 12.49
N PRO A 177 27.60 -8.98 13.60
CA PRO A 177 27.60 -8.40 14.94
C PRO A 177 28.90 -7.66 15.29
N ARG A 178 30.05 -8.15 14.82
CA ARG A 178 31.34 -7.48 15.05
C ARG A 178 31.40 -6.11 14.39
N ARG A 179 30.91 -5.97 13.15
CA ARG A 179 30.92 -4.71 12.37
C ARG A 179 29.84 -3.74 12.82
N PHE A 180 28.62 -4.22 13.04
CA PHE A 180 27.45 -3.39 13.21
C PHE A 180 26.80 -3.51 14.60
N GLY A 181 27.08 -4.54 15.37
CA GLY A 181 26.38 -4.88 16.62
C GLY A 181 26.63 -3.98 17.82
N ARG A 182 27.57 -3.02 17.75
CA ARG A 182 27.85 -2.09 18.86
C ARG A 182 27.06 -0.80 18.80
N ARG A 183 26.84 -0.24 17.62
CA ARG A 183 26.26 1.09 17.41
C ARG A 183 24.96 1.06 16.62
N GLN A 184 24.72 -0.02 15.90
CA GLN A 184 23.52 -0.19 15.09
C GLN A 184 22.50 -1.06 15.80
N SER A 185 21.28 -1.08 15.29
CA SER A 185 20.18 -1.87 15.82
C SER A 185 19.95 -3.06 14.92
N LEU A 186 20.47 -4.22 15.32
CA LEU A 186 20.38 -5.46 14.55
C LEU A 186 19.53 -6.51 15.26
N CYS A 187 18.79 -7.27 14.47
CA CYS A 187 18.15 -8.50 14.90
C CYS A 187 18.63 -9.66 14.01
N HIS A 188 19.14 -10.72 14.64
CA HIS A 188 19.52 -11.96 14.02
C HIS A 188 18.36 -12.94 14.16
N TYR A 189 17.79 -13.37 13.06
CA TYR A 189 16.70 -14.33 12.97
C TYR A 189 17.21 -15.65 12.44
N THR A 190 16.79 -16.74 13.09
CA THR A 190 16.97 -18.11 12.58
C THR A 190 15.60 -18.76 12.47
N ILE A 191 15.21 -19.15 11.27
CA ILE A 191 14.01 -19.96 11.03
C ILE A 191 14.47 -21.39 10.87
N LYS A 192 14.01 -22.29 11.76
CA LYS A 192 14.32 -23.70 11.75
C LYS A 192 13.07 -24.51 12.05
N ASP A 193 12.72 -25.44 11.18
CA ASP A 193 11.52 -26.27 11.31
C ASP A 193 10.24 -25.45 11.59
N ASN A 194 10.11 -24.31 10.92
CA ASN A 194 9.03 -23.33 11.10
C ASN A 194 8.98 -22.66 12.49
N GLN A 195 10.03 -22.80 13.30
CA GLN A 195 10.22 -22.08 14.55
C GLN A 195 11.13 -20.88 14.31
N ILE A 196 10.86 -19.78 15.01
CA ILE A 196 11.59 -18.51 14.85
C ILE A 196 12.38 -18.24 16.11
N TYR A 197 13.69 -18.16 15.95
CA TYR A 197 14.65 -17.83 17.02
C TYR A 197 15.20 -16.43 16.76
N ILE A 198 15.40 -15.65 17.82
CA ILE A 198 15.75 -14.24 17.74
C ILE A 198 16.92 -13.96 18.67
N LYS A 199 17.91 -13.21 18.15
CA LYS A 199 19.01 -12.65 18.94
C LYS A 199 19.21 -11.19 18.54
N THR A 200 19.16 -10.28 19.50
CA THR A 200 19.33 -8.84 19.25
C THR A 200 20.76 -8.40 19.53
N HIS A 201 21.25 -7.42 18.79
CA HIS A 201 22.58 -6.82 18.94
C HIS A 201 22.45 -5.28 18.86
N GLY A 202 23.24 -4.58 19.67
CA GLY A 202 23.26 -3.12 19.70
C GLY A 202 22.15 -2.49 20.57
N GLU A 203 21.89 -1.23 20.28
CA GLU A 203 20.92 -0.41 21.01
C GLU A 203 19.64 -0.20 20.18
N HIS A 204 18.56 0.31 20.79
CA HIS A 204 17.32 0.69 20.11
C HIS A 204 16.66 -0.42 19.26
N VAL A 205 16.71 -1.67 19.74
CA VAL A 205 16.17 -2.85 19.04
C VAL A 205 14.63 -2.97 19.08
N GLY A 206 13.92 -1.94 19.55
CA GLY A 206 12.46 -1.95 19.68
C GLY A 206 11.71 -2.14 18.37
N PHE A 207 12.25 -1.69 17.25
CA PHE A 207 11.64 -1.84 15.91
C PHE A 207 11.55 -3.31 15.42
N ARG A 208 12.19 -4.27 16.12
CA ARG A 208 12.00 -5.69 15.83
C ARG A 208 10.55 -6.14 15.92
N ILE A 209 9.72 -5.45 16.70
CA ILE A 209 8.29 -5.80 16.88
C ILE A 209 7.54 -5.94 15.56
N PHE A 210 7.86 -5.13 14.55
CA PHE A 210 7.23 -5.18 13.23
C PHE A 210 7.59 -6.47 12.49
N MET A 211 8.87 -6.85 12.48
CA MET A 211 9.32 -8.10 11.88
C MET A 211 8.85 -9.31 12.68
N ASP A 212 8.90 -9.26 14.02
CA ASP A 212 8.42 -10.34 14.90
C ASP A 212 6.94 -10.64 14.63
N ALA A 213 6.10 -9.60 14.60
CA ALA A 213 4.67 -9.76 14.34
C ALA A 213 4.38 -10.33 12.95
N PHE A 214 5.12 -9.86 11.94
CA PHE A 214 4.96 -10.34 10.57
C PHE A 214 5.41 -11.79 10.40
N LEU A 215 6.57 -12.14 10.90
CA LEU A 215 7.12 -13.52 10.86
C LEU A 215 6.19 -14.51 11.55
N LEU A 216 5.67 -14.15 12.74
CA LEU A 216 4.70 -14.97 13.47
C LEU A 216 3.39 -15.12 12.68
N SER A 217 2.93 -14.07 12.01
CA SER A 217 1.76 -14.15 11.15
C SER A 217 2.02 -15.06 9.94
N LEU A 218 3.14 -14.91 9.26
CA LEU A 218 3.49 -15.69 8.08
C LEU A 218 3.73 -17.19 8.41
N SER A 219 4.45 -17.50 9.51
CA SER A 219 4.74 -18.88 9.94
C SER A 219 3.47 -19.69 10.29
N ARG A 220 2.38 -19.02 10.66
CA ARG A 220 1.07 -19.66 10.88
C ARG A 220 0.36 -20.05 9.58
N LYS A 221 0.70 -19.40 8.46
CA LYS A 221 0.00 -19.54 7.17
C LYS A 221 0.69 -20.51 6.23
N VAL A 222 2.00 -20.55 6.28
CA VAL A 222 2.81 -21.41 5.40
C VAL A 222 4.05 -21.89 6.15
N LYS A 223 4.51 -23.11 5.83
CA LYS A 223 5.78 -23.60 6.34
C LYS A 223 6.90 -22.79 5.72
N LEU A 224 7.62 -22.03 6.55
CA LEU A 224 8.75 -21.20 6.13
C LEU A 224 9.97 -22.08 5.80
N PRO A 225 10.85 -21.66 4.86
CA PRO A 225 12.11 -22.30 4.64
C PRO A 225 13.04 -22.12 5.86
N ASP A 226 13.90 -23.12 6.10
CA ASP A 226 14.97 -22.96 7.08
C ASP A 226 15.97 -21.95 6.51
N VAL A 227 16.18 -20.85 7.23
CA VAL A 227 17.07 -19.74 6.80
C VAL A 227 17.54 -18.94 8.01
N GLU A 228 18.75 -18.42 7.92
CA GLU A 228 19.36 -17.55 8.92
C GLU A 228 19.72 -16.22 8.28
N PHE A 229 19.33 -15.08 8.89
CA PHE A 229 19.52 -13.75 8.31
C PHE A 229 19.59 -12.66 9.37
N PHE A 230 20.19 -11.54 9.00
CA PHE A 230 20.24 -10.33 9.82
C PHE A 230 19.29 -9.27 9.28
N VAL A 231 18.58 -8.61 10.19
CA VAL A 231 17.72 -7.45 9.91
C VAL A 231 18.32 -6.22 10.56
N ASN A 232 18.55 -5.21 9.76
CA ASN A 232 18.84 -3.86 10.23
C ASN A 232 17.53 -3.20 10.66
N LEU A 233 17.42 -2.83 11.93
CA LEU A 233 16.25 -2.20 12.51
C LEU A 233 16.32 -0.66 12.46
N GLY A 234 17.46 -0.10 12.05
CA GLY A 234 17.66 1.33 11.88
C GLY A 234 17.19 1.82 10.51
N ASP A 235 17.11 3.15 10.36
CA ASP A 235 16.68 3.77 9.10
C ASP A 235 17.72 3.60 7.98
N TRP A 236 19.00 3.86 8.27
CA TRP A 236 20.05 3.82 7.24
C TRP A 236 20.42 2.39 6.86
N PRO A 237 20.51 2.08 5.55
CA PRO A 237 21.14 0.83 5.10
C PRO A 237 22.63 0.80 5.49
N LEU A 238 23.17 -0.40 5.78
CA LEU A 238 24.43 -0.55 6.49
C LEU A 238 25.60 -0.97 5.61
N GLU A 239 25.37 -1.85 4.62
CA GLU A 239 26.42 -2.48 3.86
C GLU A 239 26.90 -1.60 2.70
N LYS A 240 27.77 -0.64 3.02
CA LYS A 240 28.32 0.30 2.02
C LYS A 240 29.24 -0.41 1.04
N ARG A 241 29.06 -0.06 -0.23
CA ARG A 241 29.92 -0.54 -1.32
C ARG A 241 31.34 -0.01 -1.14
N LYS A 242 32.28 -0.91 -0.81
CA LYS A 242 33.71 -0.63 -0.78
C LYS A 242 34.43 -1.64 -1.67
N PRO A 243 35.33 -1.20 -2.57
CA PRO A 243 35.95 -2.07 -3.58
C PRO A 243 36.74 -3.26 -3.02
N SER A 244 37.23 -3.20 -1.78
CA SER A 244 38.11 -4.17 -1.16
C SER A 244 37.50 -4.98 -0.01
N GLU A 245 36.24 -4.73 0.36
CA GLU A 245 35.61 -5.41 1.49
C GLU A 245 34.60 -6.46 1.01
N LYS A 246 34.56 -7.60 1.67
CA LYS A 246 33.52 -8.62 1.49
C LYS A 246 32.21 -8.06 2.00
N LEU A 247 31.17 -8.06 1.15
CA LEU A 247 29.83 -7.65 1.50
C LEU A 247 29.10 -8.73 2.30
N HIS A 248 28.18 -8.31 3.19
CA HIS A 248 27.38 -9.19 4.01
C HIS A 248 25.89 -8.96 3.73
N PRO A 249 25.11 -10.01 3.51
CA PRO A 249 23.67 -9.88 3.29
C PRO A 249 22.99 -9.43 4.58
N ILE A 250 22.47 -8.22 4.58
CA ILE A 250 21.69 -7.65 5.66
C ILE A 250 20.37 -7.17 5.08
N PHE A 251 19.24 -7.54 5.66
CA PHE A 251 17.93 -7.04 5.27
C PHE A 251 17.70 -5.67 5.87
N SER A 252 17.32 -4.71 5.05
CA SER A 252 17.07 -3.32 5.45
C SER A 252 15.74 -2.80 4.89
N TRP A 253 15.12 -1.84 5.58
CA TRP A 253 13.85 -1.23 5.19
C TRP A 253 13.93 -0.42 3.89
N CYS A 254 15.10 0.04 3.51
CA CYS A 254 15.39 0.69 2.24
C CYS A 254 16.82 0.37 1.80
N GLY A 255 17.08 0.57 0.53
CA GLY A 255 18.41 0.57 -0.05
C GLY A 255 18.88 1.98 -0.42
N SER A 256 20.15 2.10 -0.83
CA SER A 256 20.69 3.31 -1.43
C SER A 256 21.64 2.99 -2.56
N SER A 257 21.95 4.01 -3.38
CA SER A 257 22.86 3.87 -4.53
C SER A 257 24.27 3.41 -4.12
N ASP A 258 24.70 3.72 -2.89
CA ASP A 258 26.02 3.40 -2.35
C ASP A 258 26.04 2.19 -1.40
N THR A 259 24.90 1.53 -1.16
CA THR A 259 24.79 0.33 -0.32
C THR A 259 24.39 -0.91 -1.10
N ARG A 260 24.48 -2.08 -0.45
CA ARG A 260 24.13 -3.39 -1.00
C ARG A 260 23.32 -4.23 0.00
N ASP A 261 22.57 -3.55 0.84
CA ASP A 261 21.58 -4.22 1.69
C ASP A 261 20.49 -4.86 0.82
N ILE A 262 19.95 -5.97 1.29
CA ILE A 262 18.81 -6.63 0.66
C ILE A 262 17.53 -5.89 1.13
N VAL A 263 16.79 -5.32 0.20
CA VAL A 263 15.67 -4.46 0.56
C VAL A 263 14.42 -5.27 0.83
N MET A 264 13.80 -5.02 1.98
CA MET A 264 12.53 -5.59 2.38
C MET A 264 11.45 -4.50 2.52
N PRO A 265 10.13 -4.85 2.49
CA PRO A 265 9.06 -3.90 2.75
C PRO A 265 9.28 -3.16 4.07
N THR A 266 9.04 -1.85 4.08
CA THR A 266 9.24 -0.99 5.25
C THR A 266 8.37 -1.42 6.43
N TYR A 267 8.78 -1.09 7.65
CA TYR A 267 8.02 -1.43 8.85
C TYR A 267 6.60 -0.87 8.82
N ASP A 268 6.39 0.36 8.32
CA ASP A 268 5.07 0.96 8.16
C ASP A 268 4.15 0.10 7.28
N LEU A 269 4.64 -0.30 6.11
CA LEU A 269 3.87 -1.12 5.19
C LEU A 269 3.69 -2.55 5.72
N THR A 270 4.71 -3.10 6.36
CA THR A 270 4.67 -4.43 7.01
C THR A 270 3.61 -4.47 8.12
N GLU A 271 3.53 -3.42 8.96
CA GLU A 271 2.49 -3.32 9.98
C GLU A 271 1.10 -3.14 9.36
N SER A 272 1.00 -2.32 8.32
CA SER A 272 -0.28 -2.02 7.68
C SER A 272 -1.00 -3.24 7.13
N VAL A 273 -0.26 -4.28 6.72
CA VAL A 273 -0.83 -5.52 6.19
C VAL A 273 -1.20 -6.54 7.28
N LEU A 274 -0.76 -6.31 8.52
CA LEU A 274 -1.23 -7.04 9.70
C LEU A 274 -2.53 -6.44 10.24
N GLU A 275 -3.33 -5.92 9.37
CA GLU A 275 -4.57 -5.17 9.58
C GLU A 275 -5.45 -5.74 10.69
N THR A 276 -5.85 -4.87 11.57
CA THR A 276 -6.81 -5.18 12.60
C THR A 276 -8.03 -4.28 12.44
N MET A 277 -9.05 -4.76 11.76
CA MET A 277 -10.32 -4.05 11.62
C MET A 277 -10.79 -3.49 12.97
N GLY A 278 -11.27 -2.24 12.94
CA GLY A 278 -11.70 -1.53 14.15
C GLY A 278 -10.62 -0.73 14.86
N ARG A 279 -9.37 -0.80 14.45
CA ARG A 279 -8.34 0.17 14.87
C ARG A 279 -8.34 1.37 13.94
N VAL A 280 -8.11 2.54 14.50
CA VAL A 280 -7.78 3.74 13.72
C VAL A 280 -6.30 3.65 13.38
N SER A 281 -5.99 3.01 12.27
CA SER A 281 -4.62 2.86 11.76
C SER A 281 -4.56 3.25 10.29
N LEU A 282 -3.39 3.70 9.89
CA LEU A 282 -3.11 3.96 8.48
C LEU A 282 -2.78 2.63 7.81
N ASP A 283 -3.70 2.11 7.03
CA ASP A 283 -3.55 0.87 6.26
C ASP A 283 -3.98 1.06 4.81
N MET A 284 -3.52 0.17 3.93
CA MET A 284 -3.77 0.28 2.49
C MET A 284 -5.25 0.14 2.12
N MET A 285 -6.05 -0.59 2.89
CA MET A 285 -7.48 -0.73 2.62
C MET A 285 -8.26 0.50 3.07
N SER A 286 -7.95 1.04 4.25
CA SER A 286 -8.58 2.27 4.79
C SER A 286 -8.26 3.50 3.94
N VAL A 287 -7.02 3.61 3.44
CA VAL A 287 -6.64 4.72 2.54
C VAL A 287 -7.45 4.70 1.26
N GLN A 288 -7.66 3.52 0.65
CA GLN A 288 -8.40 3.40 -0.62
C GLN A 288 -9.85 3.88 -0.56
N VAL A 289 -10.46 3.89 0.60
CA VAL A 289 -11.85 4.33 0.81
C VAL A 289 -11.96 5.73 1.41
N ASN A 290 -10.84 6.32 1.81
CA ASN A 290 -10.76 7.66 2.40
C ASN A 290 -9.84 8.60 1.60
N THR A 291 -9.96 8.60 0.28
CA THR A 291 -9.12 9.37 -0.65
C THR A 291 -9.46 10.86 -0.69
N GLY A 292 -10.22 11.36 0.28
CA GLY A 292 -10.67 12.76 0.31
C GLY A 292 -11.77 13.07 -0.71
N PRO A 293 -11.96 14.34 -1.08
CA PRO A 293 -12.97 14.76 -2.06
C PRO A 293 -12.60 14.29 -3.49
N PRO A 294 -13.55 14.34 -4.44
CA PRO A 294 -13.27 14.14 -5.86
C PRO A 294 -12.16 15.08 -6.36
N TRP A 295 -11.49 14.68 -7.45
CA TRP A 295 -10.34 15.42 -7.98
C TRP A 295 -10.61 16.90 -8.21
N GLU A 296 -11.78 17.22 -8.74
CA GLU A 296 -12.23 18.58 -9.06
C GLU A 296 -12.39 19.48 -7.81
N GLU A 297 -12.69 18.85 -6.67
CA GLU A 297 -12.91 19.55 -5.39
C GLU A 297 -11.66 19.58 -4.50
N LYS A 298 -10.60 18.84 -4.88
CA LYS A 298 -9.34 18.86 -4.13
C LYS A 298 -8.69 20.25 -4.22
N ASN A 299 -8.05 20.64 -3.10
CA ASN A 299 -7.24 21.88 -3.09
C ASN A 299 -6.09 21.76 -4.09
N SER A 300 -5.92 22.77 -4.94
CA SER A 300 -4.88 22.83 -5.97
C SER A 300 -3.53 23.37 -5.48
N THR A 301 -3.33 23.53 -4.18
CA THR A 301 -2.05 23.87 -3.56
C THR A 301 -1.27 22.56 -3.29
N ALA A 302 0.03 22.53 -3.53
CA ALA A 302 0.86 21.38 -3.21
C ALA A 302 1.09 21.30 -1.69
N PHE A 303 0.89 20.12 -1.11
CA PHE A 303 0.81 19.95 0.34
C PHE A 303 1.93 19.08 0.92
N TRP A 304 2.47 19.52 2.07
CA TRP A 304 3.40 18.74 2.85
C TRP A 304 3.40 19.10 4.34
N ARG A 305 3.54 18.09 5.20
CA ARG A 305 3.80 18.22 6.63
C ARG A 305 4.83 17.18 7.06
N GLY A 306 5.74 17.56 7.96
CA GLY A 306 6.74 16.63 8.46
C GLY A 306 7.73 17.26 9.42
N ARG A 307 8.73 16.46 9.82
CA ARG A 307 9.85 16.90 10.68
C ARG A 307 11.00 17.44 9.83
N ASP A 308 11.95 18.11 10.48
CA ASP A 308 13.16 18.73 9.93
C ASP A 308 14.29 17.73 9.58
N SER A 309 13.99 16.51 9.20
CA SER A 309 14.98 15.41 9.05
C SER A 309 16.09 15.68 8.04
N ARG A 310 15.91 16.64 7.13
CA ARG A 310 16.87 17.04 6.08
C ARG A 310 16.76 18.52 5.73
N LYS A 311 17.85 19.07 5.15
CA LYS A 311 17.91 20.47 4.69
C LYS A 311 16.85 20.75 3.61
N GLU A 312 16.60 19.80 2.72
CA GLU A 312 15.61 19.93 1.64
C GLU A 312 14.20 20.18 2.18
N ARG A 313 13.87 19.66 3.36
CA ARG A 313 12.58 19.96 4.04
C ARG A 313 12.51 21.39 4.57
N LEU A 314 13.64 21.93 5.03
CA LEU A 314 13.75 23.34 5.41
C LEU A 314 13.59 24.25 4.17
N GLU A 315 14.23 23.91 3.07
CA GLU A 315 14.08 24.64 1.80
C GLU A 315 12.64 24.56 1.27
N LEU A 316 11.99 23.40 1.37
CA LEU A 316 10.57 23.27 1.01
C LEU A 316 9.68 24.25 1.79
N VAL A 317 9.92 24.40 3.09
CA VAL A 317 9.16 25.34 3.93
C VAL A 317 9.46 26.79 3.58
N LYS A 318 10.69 27.13 3.25
CA LYS A 318 11.03 28.49 2.74
C LYS A 318 10.33 28.78 1.41
N LEU A 319 10.32 27.81 0.48
CA LEU A 319 9.58 27.91 -0.79
C LEU A 319 8.09 28.12 -0.55
N SER A 320 7.50 27.39 0.40
CA SER A 320 6.11 27.53 0.78
C SER A 320 5.79 28.94 1.31
N ARG A 321 6.67 29.51 2.15
CA ARG A 321 6.50 30.86 2.69
C ARG A 321 6.64 31.95 1.61
N ALA A 322 7.48 31.71 0.61
CA ALA A 322 7.66 32.63 -0.51
C ALA A 322 6.53 32.50 -1.56
N HIS A 323 5.91 31.34 -1.69
CA HIS A 323 4.89 31.02 -2.70
C HIS A 323 3.68 30.31 -2.09
N PRO A 324 2.95 30.94 -1.16
CA PRO A 324 1.81 30.32 -0.44
C PRO A 324 0.61 29.99 -1.34
N ASP A 325 0.54 30.56 -2.52
CA ASP A 325 -0.43 30.25 -3.57
C ASP A 325 -0.19 28.92 -4.28
N LEU A 326 1.06 28.44 -4.24
CA LEU A 326 1.48 27.18 -4.88
C LEU A 326 1.71 26.05 -3.88
N ILE A 327 2.27 26.34 -2.69
CA ILE A 327 2.71 25.34 -1.72
C ILE A 327 2.15 25.68 -0.33
N ASP A 328 1.61 24.66 0.33
CA ASP A 328 1.29 24.65 1.76
C ASP A 328 2.16 23.60 2.46
N ALA A 329 3.36 23.98 2.85
CA ALA A 329 4.32 23.15 3.56
C ALA A 329 4.72 23.76 4.91
N ALA A 330 4.72 22.94 5.96
CA ALA A 330 5.14 23.38 7.30
C ALA A 330 5.75 22.24 8.11
N LEU A 331 6.58 22.61 9.10
CA LEU A 331 7.23 21.68 10.01
C LEU A 331 6.36 21.43 11.24
N THR A 332 6.27 20.15 11.60
CA THR A 332 5.51 19.71 12.79
C THR A 332 6.39 19.52 14.02
N ASN A 333 7.71 19.48 13.84
CA ASN A 333 8.70 19.41 14.91
C ASN A 333 10.11 19.69 14.38
N PHE A 334 11.00 20.12 15.29
CA PHE A 334 12.42 20.27 15.06
C PHE A 334 13.20 19.33 15.97
N PHE A 335 14.07 18.49 15.40
CA PHE A 335 14.94 17.54 16.10
C PHE A 335 16.41 17.64 15.66
N PHE A 336 16.65 18.02 14.41
CA PHE A 336 17.98 17.97 13.79
C PHE A 336 18.59 19.35 13.52
N PHE A 337 17.72 20.38 13.42
CA PHE A 337 18.15 21.75 13.12
C PHE A 337 17.58 22.70 14.18
N GLU A 338 18.28 23.83 14.35
CA GLU A 338 17.79 24.91 15.19
C GLU A 338 16.55 25.57 14.56
N HIS A 339 15.54 25.81 15.40
CA HIS A 339 14.31 26.45 14.95
C HIS A 339 14.50 27.96 14.84
N ASP A 340 14.46 28.48 13.63
CA ASP A 340 14.34 29.91 13.33
C ASP A 340 12.95 30.22 12.79
N GLU A 341 12.10 30.78 13.64
CA GLU A 341 10.72 31.10 13.30
C GLU A 341 10.60 32.14 12.17
N SER A 342 11.60 33.04 12.05
CA SER A 342 11.64 34.04 10.99
C SER A 342 11.80 33.41 9.61
N LEU A 343 12.58 32.34 9.53
CA LEU A 343 12.85 31.59 8.29
C LEU A 343 11.79 30.53 8.00
N TYR A 344 11.39 29.75 9.03
CA TYR A 344 10.58 28.54 8.84
C TYR A 344 9.13 28.69 9.32
N GLY A 345 8.80 29.82 9.97
CA GLY A 345 7.50 30.02 10.61
C GLY A 345 7.32 29.19 11.87
N PRO A 346 6.15 29.26 12.51
CA PRO A 346 5.85 28.50 13.72
C PRO A 346 5.75 27.00 13.44
N VAL A 347 6.05 26.19 14.47
CA VAL A 347 5.75 24.77 14.45
C VAL A 347 4.23 24.56 14.43
N VAL A 348 3.76 23.72 13.50
CA VAL A 348 2.32 23.43 13.34
C VAL A 348 1.96 22.10 14.00
N LYS A 349 0.68 21.93 14.33
CA LYS A 349 0.17 20.67 14.86
C LYS A 349 0.28 19.55 13.82
N HIS A 350 0.44 18.32 14.30
CA HIS A 350 0.29 17.14 13.47
C HIS A 350 -1.09 17.11 12.83
N VAL A 351 -1.15 16.75 11.56
CA VAL A 351 -2.38 16.52 10.81
C VAL A 351 -2.53 15.03 10.53
N SER A 352 -3.77 14.58 10.37
CA SER A 352 -4.04 13.22 9.92
C SER A 352 -3.45 12.99 8.53
N PHE A 353 -2.98 11.78 8.26
CA PHE A 353 -2.53 11.42 6.91
C PHE A 353 -3.66 11.56 5.88
N PHE A 354 -4.90 11.35 6.29
CA PHE A 354 -6.09 11.54 5.45
C PHE A 354 -6.32 13.01 5.06
N ASP A 355 -5.74 13.98 5.79
CA ASP A 355 -5.80 15.39 5.39
C ASP A 355 -4.93 15.69 4.17
N PHE A 356 -3.88 14.90 3.90
CA PHE A 356 -3.07 15.02 2.68
C PHE A 356 -3.93 14.78 1.43
N PHE A 357 -4.90 13.87 1.52
CA PHE A 357 -5.75 13.49 0.38
C PHE A 357 -6.80 14.55 0.00
N LYS A 358 -6.90 15.63 0.76
CA LYS A 358 -7.70 16.81 0.40
C LYS A 358 -7.03 17.68 -0.67
N TYR A 359 -5.75 17.40 -0.99
CA TYR A 359 -4.94 18.18 -1.93
C TYR A 359 -4.67 17.39 -3.21
N LYS A 360 -4.68 18.10 -4.37
CA LYS A 360 -4.34 17.51 -5.67
C LYS A 360 -2.90 17.05 -5.74
N TYR A 361 -1.97 17.87 -5.22
CA TYR A 361 -0.53 17.66 -5.33
C TYR A 361 0.06 17.38 -3.96
N GLN A 362 0.75 16.25 -3.84
CA GLN A 362 1.30 15.76 -2.59
C GLN A 362 2.81 15.62 -2.72
N ILE A 363 3.55 16.42 -1.93
CA ILE A 363 5.00 16.46 -2.02
C ILE A 363 5.58 15.31 -1.18
N ASN A 364 6.45 14.50 -1.80
CA ASN A 364 7.19 13.43 -1.15
C ASN A 364 8.68 13.74 -1.16
N VAL A 365 9.16 14.34 -0.08
CA VAL A 365 10.57 14.67 0.19
C VAL A 365 11.13 13.71 1.22
N ASP A 366 12.33 13.20 0.98
CA ASP A 366 13.04 12.29 1.85
C ASP A 366 13.07 12.76 3.31
N GLY A 367 13.07 11.78 4.20
CA GLY A 367 13.34 11.96 5.61
C GLY A 367 14.82 11.75 5.93
N THR A 368 15.09 11.01 6.99
CA THR A 368 16.42 10.48 7.31
C THR A 368 16.96 9.67 6.14
N VAL A 369 16.07 8.89 5.53
CA VAL A 369 16.23 8.12 4.29
C VAL A 369 15.01 8.33 3.39
N ALA A 370 14.61 7.36 2.56
CA ALA A 370 13.36 7.40 1.80
C ALA A 370 12.17 7.78 2.69
N ALA A 371 11.21 8.50 2.15
CA ALA A 371 10.00 8.88 2.89
C ALA A 371 8.94 7.77 2.80
N TYR A 372 8.84 6.93 3.81
CA TYR A 372 7.99 5.72 3.88
C TYR A 372 6.48 5.97 3.77
N ARG A 373 6.08 7.22 3.61
CA ARG A 373 4.69 7.60 3.31
C ARG A 373 4.27 7.39 1.86
N LEU A 374 5.21 7.13 0.95
CA LEU A 374 4.94 7.07 -0.49
C LEU A 374 3.82 6.07 -0.86
N PRO A 375 3.76 4.84 -0.32
CA PRO A 375 2.67 3.90 -0.58
C PRO A 375 1.28 4.50 -0.35
N TYR A 376 1.12 5.23 0.75
CA TYR A 376 -0.15 5.83 1.14
C TYR A 376 -0.49 7.07 0.32
N LEU A 377 0.51 7.88 -0.04
CA LEU A 377 0.31 9.02 -0.94
C LEU A 377 -0.18 8.57 -2.31
N LEU A 378 0.42 7.53 -2.86
CA LEU A 378 -0.04 6.92 -4.12
C LEU A 378 -1.48 6.41 -3.98
N ALA A 379 -1.76 5.60 -2.95
CA ALA A 379 -3.08 5.03 -2.72
C ALA A 379 -4.17 6.07 -2.47
N GLY A 380 -3.82 7.25 -1.97
CA GLY A 380 -4.71 8.36 -1.66
C GLY A 380 -5.25 9.12 -2.87
N GLY A 381 -4.73 8.86 -4.07
CA GLY A 381 -5.26 9.38 -5.33
C GLY A 381 -5.02 10.87 -5.58
N GLY A 382 -4.03 11.48 -4.92
CA GLY A 382 -3.43 12.75 -5.32
C GLY A 382 -2.23 12.51 -6.23
N LEU A 383 -1.83 13.53 -7.00
CA LEU A 383 -0.59 13.49 -7.77
C LEU A 383 0.61 13.60 -6.83
N VAL A 384 1.47 12.62 -6.83
CA VAL A 384 2.69 12.63 -6.03
C VAL A 384 3.81 13.33 -6.80
N LEU A 385 4.37 14.38 -6.19
CA LEU A 385 5.60 15.03 -6.61
C LEU A 385 6.74 14.42 -5.79
N LYS A 386 7.44 13.46 -6.38
CA LYS A 386 8.44 12.65 -5.68
C LYS A 386 9.85 13.21 -5.93
N GLN A 387 10.52 13.57 -4.84
CA GLN A 387 11.92 13.99 -4.88
C GLN A 387 12.81 12.86 -5.44
N ASP A 388 13.72 13.22 -6.33
CA ASP A 388 14.81 12.34 -6.74
C ASP A 388 15.71 12.04 -5.53
N SER A 389 15.96 10.75 -5.32
CA SER A 389 16.56 10.25 -4.10
C SER A 389 17.64 9.22 -4.39
N GLU A 390 18.66 9.19 -3.55
CA GLU A 390 19.61 8.08 -3.51
C GLU A 390 19.03 6.84 -2.84
N TYR A 391 17.94 7.00 -2.05
CA TYR A 391 17.29 5.92 -1.32
C TYR A 391 16.10 5.36 -2.10
N TYR A 392 15.86 4.06 -1.94
CA TYR A 392 14.75 3.38 -2.57
C TYR A 392 14.13 2.30 -1.68
N GLU A 393 12.82 2.09 -1.83
CA GLU A 393 12.07 1.01 -1.21
C GLU A 393 11.92 -0.17 -2.19
N HIS A 394 11.51 -1.32 -1.68
CA HIS A 394 11.42 -2.58 -2.42
C HIS A 394 10.61 -2.55 -3.73
N PHE A 395 9.72 -1.59 -3.90
CA PHE A 395 8.85 -1.45 -5.07
C PHE A 395 9.27 -0.33 -6.05
N TYR A 396 10.29 0.47 -5.72
CA TYR A 396 10.66 1.65 -6.53
C TYR A 396 11.09 1.29 -7.96
N SER A 397 11.68 0.12 -8.17
CA SER A 397 12.07 -0.36 -9.51
C SER A 397 10.89 -0.57 -10.46
N GLN A 398 9.67 -0.67 -9.92
CA GLN A 398 8.43 -0.83 -10.68
C GLN A 398 7.68 0.50 -10.86
N LEU A 399 8.13 1.57 -10.20
CA LEU A 399 7.55 2.90 -10.36
C LEU A 399 8.17 3.62 -11.55
N HIS A 400 7.34 4.11 -12.44
CA HIS A 400 7.79 4.86 -13.62
C HIS A 400 7.46 6.34 -13.47
N PRO A 401 8.48 7.23 -13.60
CA PRO A 401 8.26 8.67 -13.60
C PRO A 401 7.37 9.08 -14.77
N TRP A 402 6.53 10.10 -14.58
CA TRP A 402 5.54 10.60 -15.53
C TRP A 402 4.39 9.61 -15.87
N GLU A 403 4.43 8.43 -15.28
CA GLU A 403 3.35 7.46 -15.33
C GLU A 403 2.63 7.34 -14.00
N HIS A 404 3.39 7.10 -12.90
CA HIS A 404 2.85 6.88 -11.56
C HIS A 404 3.05 8.07 -10.61
N TYR A 405 4.00 8.96 -10.93
CA TYR A 405 4.34 10.16 -10.17
C TYR A 405 5.10 11.14 -11.06
N ILE A 406 5.23 12.40 -10.62
CA ILE A 406 6.12 13.36 -11.27
C ILE A 406 7.42 13.48 -10.46
N PRO A 407 8.59 13.26 -11.07
CA PRO A 407 9.87 13.45 -10.38
C PRO A 407 10.15 14.95 -10.20
N ILE A 408 10.70 15.31 -9.05
CA ILE A 408 11.27 16.65 -8.77
C ILE A 408 12.72 16.50 -8.37
N LYS A 409 13.54 17.48 -8.73
CA LYS A 409 14.97 17.49 -8.43
C LYS A 409 15.24 17.42 -6.93
N ARG A 410 16.36 16.83 -6.56
CA ARG A 410 16.78 16.66 -5.17
C ARG A 410 16.84 17.99 -4.42
N ASP A 411 17.34 19.06 -5.06
CA ASP A 411 17.46 20.40 -4.51
C ASP A 411 16.16 21.22 -4.58
N LEU A 412 15.06 20.64 -5.08
CA LEU A 412 13.75 21.26 -5.27
C LEU A 412 13.74 22.45 -6.25
N SER A 413 14.81 22.65 -7.04
CA SER A 413 14.95 23.81 -7.93
C SER A 413 13.89 23.89 -9.03
N ASP A 414 13.25 22.78 -9.38
CA ASP A 414 12.19 22.68 -10.38
C ASP A 414 10.77 22.52 -9.78
N LEU A 415 10.64 22.52 -8.44
CA LEU A 415 9.36 22.22 -7.78
C LEU A 415 8.25 23.21 -8.16
N LEU A 416 8.54 24.51 -8.19
CA LEU A 416 7.56 25.54 -8.52
C LEU A 416 7.07 25.40 -9.97
N ASP A 417 7.99 25.14 -10.91
CA ASP A 417 7.64 24.96 -12.32
C ASP A 417 6.86 23.67 -12.54
N THR A 418 7.20 22.60 -11.81
CA THR A 418 6.45 21.34 -11.82
C THR A 418 5.03 21.52 -11.31
N ILE A 419 4.83 22.30 -10.24
CA ILE A 419 3.48 22.59 -9.73
C ILE A 419 2.67 23.42 -10.74
N ARG A 420 3.28 24.46 -11.35
CA ARG A 420 2.63 25.25 -12.40
C ARG A 420 2.23 24.37 -13.58
N TRP A 421 3.14 23.54 -14.06
CA TRP A 421 2.85 22.58 -15.12
C TRP A 421 1.66 21.67 -14.77
N ALA A 422 1.62 21.12 -13.55
CA ALA A 422 0.53 20.25 -13.11
C ALA A 422 -0.82 21.00 -13.04
N LYS A 423 -0.82 22.28 -12.68
CA LYS A 423 -2.03 23.12 -12.68
C LYS A 423 -2.52 23.44 -14.11
N GLU A 424 -1.59 23.69 -15.02
CA GLU A 424 -1.88 23.97 -16.43
C GLU A 424 -2.30 22.72 -17.21
N ASN A 425 -1.83 21.55 -16.79
CA ASN A 425 -2.08 20.25 -17.41
C ASN A 425 -2.91 19.33 -16.48
N ASP A 426 -4.00 19.85 -15.90
CA ASP A 426 -4.79 19.15 -14.86
C ASP A 426 -5.29 17.76 -15.27
N HIS A 427 -5.65 17.58 -16.54
CA HIS A 427 -6.07 16.28 -17.07
C HIS A 427 -4.93 15.26 -17.01
N GLU A 428 -3.72 15.64 -17.40
CA GLU A 428 -2.56 14.76 -17.38
C GLU A 428 -2.09 14.50 -15.94
N ALA A 429 -2.12 15.53 -15.09
CA ALA A 429 -1.85 15.41 -13.65
C ALA A 429 -2.80 14.38 -12.99
N ARG A 430 -4.09 14.43 -13.33
CA ARG A 430 -5.08 13.45 -12.87
C ARG A 430 -4.79 12.04 -13.39
N ARG A 431 -4.42 11.90 -14.67
CA ARG A 431 -4.07 10.60 -15.26
C ARG A 431 -2.91 9.95 -14.51
N ILE A 432 -1.86 10.71 -14.21
CA ILE A 432 -0.69 10.23 -13.46
C ILE A 432 -1.08 9.86 -12.03
N ALA A 433 -1.88 10.68 -11.36
CA ALA A 433 -2.38 10.40 -10.01
C ALA A 433 -3.19 9.09 -9.97
N GLU A 434 -4.05 8.87 -10.97
CA GLU A 434 -4.86 7.65 -11.07
C GLU A 434 -4.00 6.41 -11.34
N ALA A 435 -2.98 6.52 -12.21
CA ALA A 435 -2.04 5.43 -12.46
C ALA A 435 -1.23 5.08 -11.20
N GLY A 436 -0.76 6.08 -10.44
CA GLY A 436 -0.08 5.87 -9.16
C GLY A 436 -0.98 5.19 -8.13
N LYS A 437 -2.25 5.60 -8.04
CA LYS A 437 -3.27 4.97 -7.20
C LYS A 437 -3.49 3.52 -7.59
N GLN A 438 -3.62 3.23 -8.87
CA GLN A 438 -3.80 1.87 -9.37
C GLN A 438 -2.57 1.00 -9.09
N PHE A 439 -1.36 1.54 -9.23
CA PHE A 439 -0.13 0.85 -8.85
C PHE A 439 -0.17 0.39 -7.38
N ALA A 440 -0.47 1.31 -6.45
CA ALA A 440 -0.53 0.98 -5.02
C ALA A 440 -1.59 -0.10 -4.73
N ARG A 441 -2.77 -0.01 -5.36
CA ARG A 441 -3.87 -0.97 -5.24
C ARG A 441 -3.55 -2.37 -5.78
N THR A 442 -2.61 -2.47 -6.69
CA THR A 442 -2.24 -3.75 -7.33
C THR A 442 -1.00 -4.38 -6.70
N HIS A 443 -0.02 -3.57 -6.26
CA HIS A 443 1.30 -4.06 -5.90
C HIS A 443 1.64 -3.93 -4.41
N LEU A 444 0.86 -3.18 -3.62
CA LEU A 444 1.17 -2.88 -2.22
C LEU A 444 0.13 -3.39 -1.23
N MET A 445 -0.71 -4.33 -1.65
CA MET A 445 -1.71 -4.97 -0.80
C MET A 445 -1.10 -6.11 0.05
N GLY A 446 -1.86 -6.57 1.03
CA GLY A 446 -1.38 -7.58 1.98
C GLY A 446 -0.85 -8.86 1.34
N ASP A 447 -1.56 -9.41 0.35
CA ASP A 447 -1.12 -10.59 -0.38
C ASP A 447 0.24 -10.38 -1.08
N ASN A 448 0.47 -9.21 -1.69
CA ASN A 448 1.75 -8.87 -2.32
C ASN A 448 2.90 -8.84 -1.30
N ILE A 449 2.68 -8.23 -0.14
CA ILE A 449 3.70 -8.12 0.92
C ILE A 449 4.02 -9.48 1.52
N PHE A 450 2.99 -10.32 1.79
CA PHE A 450 3.21 -11.70 2.24
C PHE A 450 3.99 -12.52 1.20
N CYS A 451 3.67 -12.36 -0.09
CA CYS A 451 4.42 -13.00 -1.19
C CYS A 451 5.87 -12.52 -1.25
N TYR A 452 6.11 -11.21 -1.14
CA TYR A 452 7.46 -10.65 -1.17
C TYR A 452 8.36 -11.25 -0.08
N TYR A 453 7.90 -11.24 1.17
CA TYR A 453 8.67 -11.79 2.28
C TYR A 453 8.90 -13.29 2.14
N PHE A 454 7.89 -14.06 1.72
CA PHE A 454 8.08 -15.50 1.51
C PHE A 454 9.15 -15.77 0.43
N LYS A 455 9.06 -15.05 -0.70
CA LYS A 455 10.05 -15.15 -1.78
C LYS A 455 11.44 -14.71 -1.32
N LEU A 456 11.54 -13.67 -0.51
CA LEU A 456 12.79 -13.22 0.06
C LEU A 456 13.46 -14.34 0.87
N PHE A 457 12.73 -15.03 1.74
CA PHE A 457 13.27 -16.13 2.54
C PHE A 457 13.58 -17.37 1.68
N GLU A 458 12.70 -17.70 0.71
CA GLU A 458 12.90 -18.84 -0.20
C GLU A 458 14.20 -18.69 -1.02
N LEU A 459 14.43 -17.52 -1.61
CA LEU A 459 15.60 -17.25 -2.43
C LEU A 459 16.87 -17.07 -1.59
N SER A 460 16.75 -16.44 -0.41
CA SER A 460 17.88 -16.33 0.53
C SER A 460 18.39 -17.69 0.99
N ARG A 461 17.52 -18.68 1.22
CA ARG A 461 17.91 -20.05 1.57
C ARG A 461 18.86 -20.66 0.53
N THR A 462 18.63 -20.42 -0.76
CA THR A 462 19.46 -20.99 -1.82
C THR A 462 20.83 -20.32 -1.93
N SER A 463 20.91 -19.03 -1.55
CA SER A 463 22.17 -18.28 -1.55
C SER A 463 22.97 -18.46 -0.24
N PHE A 464 22.25 -18.72 0.88
CA PHE A 464 22.83 -18.95 2.21
C PHE A 464 22.81 -20.44 2.49
N THR A 465 23.77 -21.17 1.94
CA THR A 465 23.93 -22.62 2.16
C THR A 465 24.21 -22.88 3.65
N MET A 466 23.25 -23.52 4.33
CA MET A 466 23.45 -24.08 5.67
C MET A 466 24.30 -25.36 5.59
#